data_198b8f2d7eefef335e47f0119ea18d1e
#
_entry.id   198b8f2d7eefef335e47f0119ea18d1e
#
_cell.length_a   1.000
_cell.length_b   1.000
_cell.length_c   1.000
_cell.angle_alpha   90.00
_cell.angle_beta   90.00
_cell.angle_gamma   90.00
#
_symmetry.space_group_name_H-M   'P 1'
#
loop_
_entity.id
_entity.type
_entity.pdbx_description
1 polymer ?
#
loop_
_entity_poly.entity_id
_entity_poly.type
_entity_poly.pdbx_seq_one_letter_code
_entity_poly.pdbx_strand_id
1 'polypeptide(L)'
;GLESTQPLEALGARLLAERRLSADGATSCLDCHQPARGYTDGRATAAPGGLNTPPLWGLAARGRYGWFSPEVTTLEAQLRRPLADPAEMGPLRDATLARLRADPALVAAYGRAFPHAPVLVTWEQSVAALAAAVHAIEPPPGPYARLLAGDAAALAPAARRGQALFVELG
;
A
#
# COMPACT_ATOMS: atom_id res chain seq x y z
N GLY A 1 -11.04 6.70 2.37
CA GLY A 1 -9.91 7.59 2.56
C GLY A 1 -9.00 7.06 3.66
N LEU A 2 -7.71 7.40 3.58
CA LEU A 2 -6.70 6.98 4.58
C LEU A 2 -6.72 7.89 5.83
N GLU A 3 -7.89 8.26 6.33
CA GLU A 3 -8.02 8.95 7.61
C GLU A 3 -7.98 7.91 8.72
N SER A 4 -6.81 7.68 9.29
CA SER A 4 -6.60 6.79 10.43
C SER A 4 -6.40 7.60 11.73
N THR A 5 -7.01 7.12 12.81
CA THR A 5 -6.77 7.64 14.16
C THR A 5 -5.46 7.10 14.76
N GLN A 6 -4.87 6.08 14.16
CA GLN A 6 -3.60 5.50 14.60
C GLN A 6 -2.42 6.31 14.04
N PRO A 7 -1.54 6.86 14.88
CA PRO A 7 -0.46 7.73 14.41
C PRO A 7 0.47 7.10 13.38
N LEU A 8 0.71 5.79 13.49
CA LEU A 8 1.58 5.06 12.57
C LEU A 8 0.98 4.94 11.17
N GLU A 9 -0.31 4.58 11.07
CA GLU A 9 -1.04 4.50 9.80
C GLU A 9 -1.18 5.89 9.17
N ALA A 10 -1.48 6.92 9.96
CA ALA A 10 -1.59 8.29 9.49
C ALA A 10 -0.25 8.81 8.92
N LEU A 11 0.87 8.48 9.56
CA LEU A 11 2.20 8.76 9.01
C LEU A 11 2.41 8.02 7.69
N GLY A 12 2.10 6.74 7.63
CA GLY A 12 2.24 5.93 6.42
C GLY A 12 1.38 6.45 5.26
N ALA A 13 0.13 6.84 5.53
CA ALA A 13 -0.75 7.45 4.54
C ALA A 13 -0.16 8.75 3.97
N ARG A 14 0.46 9.60 4.81
CA ARG A 14 1.20 10.77 4.35
C ARG A 14 2.40 10.38 3.50
N LEU A 15 3.17 9.36 3.91
CA LEU A 15 4.35 8.89 3.19
C LEU A 15 4.01 8.27 1.83
N LEU A 16 2.85 7.62 1.65
CA LEU A 16 2.40 7.12 0.35
C LEU A 16 2.27 8.23 -0.70
N ALA A 17 1.90 9.43 -0.29
CA ALA A 17 1.79 10.61 -1.15
C ALA A 17 3.09 11.45 -1.21
N GLU A 18 4.11 11.10 -0.43
CA GLU A 18 5.30 11.93 -0.23
C GLU A 18 6.31 11.74 -1.35
N ARG A 19 6.40 12.72 -2.24
CA ARG A 19 7.31 12.68 -3.40
C ARG A 19 8.79 12.73 -3.00
N ARG A 20 9.10 13.38 -1.88
CA ARG A 20 10.49 13.45 -1.36
C ARG A 20 11.05 12.11 -0.92
N LEU A 21 10.21 11.04 -0.87
CA LEU A 21 10.68 9.66 -0.69
C LEU A 21 11.42 9.11 -1.90
N SER A 22 11.16 9.60 -3.10
CA SER A 22 11.88 9.15 -4.30
C SER A 22 13.24 9.85 -4.43
N ALA A 23 14.13 9.22 -5.17
CA ALA A 23 15.46 9.75 -5.43
C ALA A 23 15.43 11.11 -6.16
N ASP A 24 14.52 11.25 -7.13
CA ASP A 24 14.30 12.47 -7.92
C ASP A 24 13.44 13.53 -7.18
N GLY A 25 12.77 13.16 -6.09
CA GLY A 25 11.85 14.04 -5.37
C GLY A 25 10.55 14.33 -6.13
N ALA A 26 10.24 13.59 -7.20
CA ALA A 26 9.12 13.87 -8.10
C ALA A 26 8.07 12.75 -8.11
N THR A 27 8.42 11.53 -7.71
CA THR A 27 7.57 10.34 -7.76
C THR A 27 7.05 9.97 -6.37
N SER A 28 5.79 9.59 -6.26
CA SER A 28 5.17 9.04 -5.05
C SER A 28 4.59 7.65 -5.31
N CYS A 29 4.30 6.90 -4.25
CA CYS A 29 3.62 5.61 -4.39
C CYS A 29 2.24 5.76 -5.05
N LEU A 30 1.55 6.87 -4.78
CA LEU A 30 0.20 7.13 -5.32
C LEU A 30 0.18 7.52 -6.80
N ASP A 31 1.33 7.80 -7.43
CA ASP A 31 1.38 8.02 -8.89
C ASP A 31 1.12 6.71 -9.65
N CYS A 32 1.58 5.58 -9.11
CA CYS A 32 1.30 4.25 -9.65
C CYS A 32 0.11 3.57 -8.94
N HIS A 33 0.01 3.70 -7.62
CA HIS A 33 -1.06 3.09 -6.82
C HIS A 33 -2.19 4.10 -6.57
N GLN A 34 -3.02 4.37 -7.59
CA GLN A 34 -4.07 5.39 -7.55
C GLN A 34 -5.31 4.90 -6.77
N PRO A 35 -5.74 5.58 -5.68
CA PRO A 35 -6.89 5.16 -4.89
C PRO A 35 -8.18 5.01 -5.69
N ALA A 36 -8.44 5.93 -6.63
CA ALA A 36 -9.62 5.91 -7.50
C ALA A 36 -9.66 4.72 -8.47
N ARG A 37 -8.56 3.99 -8.62
CA ARG A 37 -8.42 2.82 -9.50
C ARG A 37 -8.11 1.53 -8.74
N GLY A 38 -8.53 1.44 -7.49
CA GLY A 38 -8.24 0.29 -6.64
C GLY A 38 -6.75 0.15 -6.30
N TYR A 39 -6.05 1.29 -6.22
CA TYR A 39 -4.60 1.36 -6.02
C TYR A 39 -3.80 0.65 -7.11
N THR A 40 -4.28 0.69 -8.36
CA THR A 40 -3.54 0.38 -9.59
C THR A 40 -3.37 1.66 -10.41
N ASP A 41 -2.58 1.61 -11.49
CA ASP A 41 -2.44 2.71 -12.44
C ASP A 41 -3.48 2.63 -13.58
N GLY A 42 -4.24 1.55 -13.65
CA GLY A 42 -5.25 1.29 -14.66
C GLY A 42 -4.70 1.00 -16.06
N ARG A 43 -3.40 0.71 -16.19
CA ARG A 43 -2.76 0.34 -17.46
C ARG A 43 -2.53 -1.15 -17.53
N ALA A 44 -2.47 -1.69 -18.75
CA ALA A 44 -2.21 -3.12 -18.95
C ALA A 44 -0.75 -3.49 -18.59
N THR A 45 0.19 -2.61 -18.93
CA THR A 45 1.62 -2.75 -18.65
C THR A 45 2.19 -1.36 -18.46
N ALA A 46 2.32 -0.89 -17.24
CA ALA A 46 2.67 0.49 -16.99
C ALA A 46 3.94 0.65 -16.17
N ALA A 47 4.21 -0.32 -15.33
CA ALA A 47 5.41 -0.30 -14.50
C ALA A 47 6.67 -0.55 -15.35
N PRO A 48 7.83 -0.07 -14.92
CA PRO A 48 9.11 -0.43 -15.52
C PRO A 48 9.26 -1.95 -15.65
N GLY A 49 9.83 -2.41 -16.75
CA GLY A 49 9.96 -3.84 -17.04
C GLY A 49 8.71 -4.53 -17.58
N GLY A 50 7.67 -3.78 -17.94
CA GLY A 50 6.44 -4.33 -18.55
C GLY A 50 5.52 -5.04 -17.55
N LEU A 51 5.70 -4.83 -16.26
CA LEU A 51 4.85 -5.39 -15.21
C LEU A 51 3.60 -4.51 -14.99
N ASN A 52 2.55 -5.12 -14.51
CA ASN A 52 1.33 -4.42 -14.13
C ASN A 52 1.45 -3.89 -12.69
N THR A 53 0.94 -2.69 -12.40
CA THR A 53 0.89 -2.18 -11.02
C THR A 53 -0.15 -2.96 -10.22
N PRO A 54 0.24 -3.73 -9.18
CA PRO A 54 -0.71 -4.54 -8.42
C PRO A 54 -1.59 -3.67 -7.53
N PRO A 55 -2.85 -4.08 -7.28
CA PRO A 55 -3.69 -3.40 -6.30
C PRO A 55 -3.14 -3.57 -4.89
N LEU A 56 -3.31 -2.53 -4.05
CA LEU A 56 -2.92 -2.61 -2.63
C LEU A 56 -4.08 -3.03 -1.71
N TRP A 57 -5.24 -3.40 -2.26
CA TRP A 57 -6.39 -3.82 -1.47
C TRP A 57 -6.20 -5.18 -0.81
N GLY A 58 -6.60 -5.26 0.46
CA GLY A 58 -6.70 -6.52 1.20
C GLY A 58 -5.37 -7.22 1.43
N LEU A 59 -4.26 -6.48 1.45
CA LEU A 59 -2.93 -7.06 1.64
C LEU A 59 -2.73 -7.59 3.05
N ALA A 60 -3.47 -7.09 4.06
CA ALA A 60 -3.42 -7.61 5.43
C ALA A 60 -3.73 -9.12 5.52
N ALA A 61 -4.59 -9.62 4.64
CA ALA A 61 -4.96 -11.04 4.60
C ALA A 61 -4.00 -11.93 3.80
N ARG A 62 -2.98 -11.35 3.15
CA ARG A 62 -2.01 -12.11 2.35
C ARG A 62 -0.81 -12.52 3.19
N GLY A 63 -0.39 -13.77 3.07
CA GLY A 63 0.84 -14.26 3.68
C GLY A 63 2.07 -14.14 2.79
N ARG A 64 1.94 -13.63 1.56
CA ARG A 64 3.01 -13.48 0.57
C ARG A 64 2.80 -12.24 -0.26
N TYR A 65 3.86 -11.46 -0.51
CA TYR A 65 3.78 -10.13 -1.12
C TYR A 65 4.63 -9.99 -2.40
N GLY A 66 5.63 -10.82 -2.59
CA GLY A 66 6.49 -10.76 -3.78
C GLY A 66 5.79 -11.26 -5.05
N TRP A 67 5.97 -10.56 -6.18
CA TRP A 67 5.40 -10.93 -7.47
C TRP A 67 5.82 -12.34 -7.91
N PHE A 68 7.14 -12.59 -7.93
CA PHE A 68 7.75 -13.85 -8.33
C PHE A 68 8.66 -14.43 -7.22
N SER A 69 8.51 -13.93 -6.01
CA SER A 69 9.38 -14.23 -4.88
C SER A 69 8.54 -14.73 -3.71
N PRO A 70 8.22 -16.04 -3.70
CA PRO A 70 7.35 -16.62 -2.66
C PRO A 70 7.96 -16.53 -1.25
N GLU A 71 9.26 -16.27 -1.16
CA GLU A 71 10.00 -16.03 0.09
C GLU A 71 9.70 -14.67 0.73
N VAL A 72 9.09 -13.73 0.00
CA VAL A 72 8.71 -12.42 0.54
C VAL A 72 7.41 -12.54 1.32
N THR A 73 7.54 -12.76 2.62
CA THR A 73 6.42 -13.05 3.52
C THR A 73 5.99 -11.87 4.39
N THR A 74 6.71 -10.74 4.31
CA THR A 74 6.34 -9.51 5.02
C THR A 74 6.18 -8.35 4.04
N LEU A 75 5.26 -7.43 4.36
CA LEU A 75 5.04 -6.25 3.55
C LEU A 75 6.23 -5.29 3.63
N GLU A 76 6.89 -5.21 4.76
CA GLU A 76 8.11 -4.42 4.93
C GLU A 76 9.24 -4.89 4.00
N ALA A 77 9.40 -6.21 3.85
CA ALA A 77 10.38 -6.77 2.92
C ALA A 77 10.02 -6.42 1.46
N GLN A 78 8.74 -6.47 1.10
CA GLN A 78 8.27 -6.06 -0.22
C GLN A 78 8.50 -4.56 -0.48
N LEU A 79 8.15 -3.69 0.48
CA LEU A 79 8.27 -2.25 0.34
C LEU A 79 9.71 -1.76 0.15
N ARG A 80 10.69 -2.51 0.66
CA ARG A 80 12.12 -2.19 0.46
C ARG A 80 12.54 -2.28 -1.00
N ARG A 81 11.86 -3.07 -1.84
CA ARG A 81 12.17 -3.23 -3.26
C ARG A 81 11.88 -1.97 -4.06
N PRO A 82 10.62 -1.48 -4.16
CA PRO A 82 10.34 -0.25 -4.90
C PRO A 82 11.08 0.97 -4.36
N LEU A 83 11.34 1.02 -3.06
CA LEU A 83 12.10 2.10 -2.43
C LEU A 83 13.60 2.08 -2.77
N ALA A 84 14.14 0.98 -3.32
CA ALA A 84 15.53 0.84 -3.73
C ALA A 84 15.70 0.72 -5.25
N ASP A 85 14.62 0.49 -6.00
CA ASP A 85 14.69 0.30 -7.45
C ASP A 85 14.84 1.65 -8.16
N PRO A 86 15.92 1.85 -8.96
CA PRO A 86 16.12 3.07 -9.73
C PRO A 86 15.00 3.38 -10.72
N ALA A 87 14.27 2.36 -11.17
CA ALA A 87 13.14 2.50 -12.09
C ALA A 87 11.83 2.88 -11.40
N GLU A 88 11.77 2.86 -10.06
CA GLU A 88 10.61 3.23 -9.25
C GLU A 88 10.94 4.43 -8.36
N MET A 89 11.32 4.23 -7.09
CA MET A 89 11.58 5.32 -6.14
C MET A 89 13.07 5.72 -6.07
N GLY A 90 13.98 4.80 -6.45
CA GLY A 90 15.42 5.02 -6.52
C GLY A 90 16.19 4.87 -5.20
N PRO A 91 17.55 4.67 -5.30
CA PRO A 91 18.35 4.21 -4.17
C PRO A 91 18.90 5.29 -3.23
N LEU A 92 18.61 6.58 -3.41
CA LEU A 92 19.24 7.69 -2.67
C LEU A 92 18.72 7.84 -1.24
N ARG A 93 18.87 6.79 -0.42
CA ARG A 93 18.34 6.66 0.94
C ARG A 93 18.70 7.84 1.85
N ASP A 94 19.97 8.21 1.95
CA ASP A 94 20.41 9.24 2.89
C ASP A 94 19.95 10.65 2.48
N ALA A 95 20.02 10.96 1.20
CA ALA A 95 19.51 12.22 0.65
C ALA A 95 17.99 12.33 0.83
N THR A 96 17.26 11.24 0.64
CA THR A 96 15.83 11.15 0.88
C THR A 96 15.51 11.44 2.34
N LEU A 97 16.15 10.77 3.30
CA LEU A 97 15.94 10.99 4.73
C LEU A 97 16.31 12.43 5.16
N ALA A 98 17.34 13.01 4.59
CA ALA A 98 17.70 14.41 4.86
C ALA A 98 16.60 15.38 4.42
N ARG A 99 16.00 15.16 3.24
CA ARG A 99 14.84 15.96 2.76
C ARG A 99 13.62 15.83 3.66
N LEU A 100 13.32 14.62 4.16
CA LEU A 100 12.21 14.40 5.07
C LEU A 100 12.45 15.06 6.45
N ARG A 101 13.68 15.02 6.96
CA ARG A 101 14.07 15.67 8.22
C ARG A 101 14.01 17.19 8.16
N ALA A 102 14.12 17.77 6.97
CA ALA A 102 13.99 19.21 6.77
C ALA A 102 12.55 19.75 6.94
N ASP A 103 11.55 18.87 7.06
CA ASP A 103 10.15 19.24 7.27
C ASP A 103 9.75 19.03 8.74
N PRO A 104 9.62 20.11 9.57
CA PRO A 104 9.25 19.99 10.97
C PRO A 104 7.89 19.31 11.20
N ALA A 105 6.93 19.50 10.27
CA ALA A 105 5.61 18.89 10.40
C ALA A 105 5.67 17.38 10.14
N LEU A 106 6.59 16.94 9.27
CA LEU A 106 6.83 15.52 9.05
C LEU A 106 7.58 14.90 10.24
N VAL A 107 8.63 15.57 10.75
CA VAL A 107 9.35 15.14 11.96
C VAL A 107 8.38 14.98 13.14
N ALA A 108 7.47 15.94 13.36
CA ALA A 108 6.44 15.84 14.39
C ALA A 108 5.50 14.63 14.17
N ALA A 109 5.17 14.29 12.92
CA ALA A 109 4.38 13.11 12.62
C ALA A 109 5.12 11.81 12.94
N TYR A 110 6.42 11.73 12.66
CA TYR A 110 7.27 10.61 13.10
C TYR A 110 7.33 10.53 14.63
N GLY A 111 7.46 11.66 15.34
CA GLY A 111 7.45 11.70 16.80
C GLY A 111 6.16 11.15 17.42
N ARG A 112 5.00 11.43 16.80
CA ARG A 112 3.72 10.84 17.24
C ARG A 112 3.63 9.34 16.95
N ALA A 113 4.16 8.89 15.84
CA ALA A 113 4.13 7.48 15.45
C ALA A 113 5.15 6.63 16.23
N PHE A 114 6.25 7.23 16.66
CA PHE A 114 7.36 6.57 17.35
C PHE A 114 7.79 7.35 18.60
N PRO A 115 6.92 7.45 19.63
CA PRO A 115 7.13 8.36 20.77
C PRO A 115 8.35 8.04 21.65
N HIS A 116 8.87 6.81 21.56
CA HIS A 116 10.02 6.36 22.34
C HIS A 116 11.30 6.17 21.51
N ALA A 117 11.27 6.56 20.23
CA ALA A 117 12.43 6.39 19.37
C ALA A 117 13.52 7.45 19.69
N PRO A 118 14.78 7.04 19.89
CA PRO A 118 15.87 7.98 20.16
C PRO A 118 16.25 8.82 18.93
N VAL A 119 15.93 8.32 17.74
CA VAL A 119 16.17 9.00 16.47
C VAL A 119 14.88 8.95 15.66
N LEU A 120 14.49 10.07 15.08
CA LEU A 120 13.31 10.18 14.20
C LEU A 120 13.72 10.26 12.74
N VAL A 121 12.79 9.89 11.87
CA VAL A 121 12.93 9.88 10.41
C VAL A 121 14.05 8.93 9.97
N THR A 122 13.88 7.66 10.32
CA THR A 122 14.75 6.58 9.83
C THR A 122 14.07 5.82 8.68
N TRP A 123 14.88 5.06 7.96
CA TRP A 123 14.39 4.21 6.88
C TRP A 123 13.43 3.14 7.38
N GLU A 124 13.79 2.51 8.49
CA GLU A 124 13.01 1.46 9.14
C GLU A 124 11.64 1.99 9.62
N GLN A 125 11.61 3.18 10.21
CA GLN A 125 10.38 3.85 10.60
C GLN A 125 9.51 4.18 9.38
N SER A 126 10.11 4.65 8.28
CA SER A 126 9.39 4.95 7.04
C SER A 126 8.76 3.69 6.45
N VAL A 127 9.51 2.58 6.38
CA VAL A 127 9.01 1.30 5.90
C VAL A 127 7.90 0.76 6.80
N ALA A 128 8.06 0.82 8.12
CA ALA A 128 7.03 0.37 9.07
C ALA A 128 5.73 1.19 8.96
N ALA A 129 5.85 2.51 8.81
CA ALA A 129 4.68 3.37 8.63
C ALA A 129 3.97 3.11 7.30
N LEU A 130 4.72 2.97 6.21
CA LEU A 130 4.16 2.60 4.90
C LEU A 130 3.45 1.24 4.96
N ALA A 131 4.06 0.23 5.61
CA ALA A 131 3.44 -1.08 5.78
C ALA A 131 2.13 -1.00 6.55
N ALA A 132 2.10 -0.25 7.65
CA ALA A 132 0.88 -0.05 8.44
C ALA A 132 -0.24 0.60 7.60
N ALA A 133 0.08 1.65 6.85
CA ALA A 133 -0.91 2.31 5.98
C ALA A 133 -1.41 1.39 4.86
N VAL A 134 -0.52 0.60 4.23
CA VAL A 134 -0.91 -0.34 3.18
C VAL A 134 -1.75 -1.49 3.74
N HIS A 135 -1.44 -2.00 4.93
CA HIS A 135 -2.27 -3.00 5.62
C HIS A 135 -3.68 -2.47 5.95
N ALA A 136 -3.82 -1.18 6.23
CA ALA A 136 -5.12 -0.55 6.50
C ALA A 136 -5.96 -0.28 5.24
N ILE A 137 -5.43 -0.53 4.03
CA ILE A 137 -6.18 -0.36 2.79
C ILE A 137 -7.11 -1.55 2.58
N GLU A 138 -8.38 -1.36 2.96
CA GLU A 138 -9.41 -2.35 2.74
C GLU A 138 -10.26 -2.03 1.52
N PRO A 139 -10.64 -3.03 0.70
CA PRO A 139 -11.58 -2.82 -0.37
C PRO A 139 -12.98 -2.54 0.19
N PRO A 140 -13.81 -1.76 -0.50
CA PRO A 140 -15.21 -1.67 -0.16
C PRO A 140 -15.86 -3.07 -0.26
N PRO A 141 -16.86 -3.40 0.58
CA PRO A 141 -17.53 -4.69 0.51
C PRO A 141 -18.07 -4.98 -0.89
N GLY A 142 -17.53 -6.00 -1.53
CA GLY A 142 -17.99 -6.46 -2.84
C GLY A 142 -19.37 -7.11 -2.77
N PRO A 143 -20.03 -7.38 -3.92
CA PRO A 143 -21.38 -7.97 -3.94
C PRO A 143 -21.47 -9.30 -3.17
N TYR A 144 -20.45 -10.13 -3.24
CA TYR A 144 -20.44 -11.40 -2.50
C TYR A 144 -20.32 -11.19 -0.99
N ALA A 145 -19.46 -10.28 -0.54
CA ALA A 145 -19.35 -9.95 0.89
C ALA A 145 -20.67 -9.36 1.44
N ARG A 146 -21.35 -8.53 0.65
CA ARG A 146 -22.68 -8.01 1.03
C ARG A 146 -23.74 -9.11 1.12
N LEU A 147 -23.71 -10.07 0.19
CA LEU A 147 -24.59 -11.24 0.27
C LEU A 147 -24.38 -12.02 1.57
N LEU A 148 -23.12 -12.28 1.93
CA LEU A 148 -22.79 -12.97 3.19
C LEU A 148 -23.20 -12.18 4.42
N ALA A 149 -23.24 -10.85 4.33
CA ALA A 149 -23.74 -9.94 5.38
C ALA A 149 -25.27 -9.82 5.40
N GLY A 150 -26.00 -10.59 4.56
CA GLY A 150 -27.47 -10.64 4.55
C GLY A 150 -28.15 -9.81 3.47
N ASP A 151 -27.41 -9.08 2.61
CA ASP A 151 -27.99 -8.37 1.47
C ASP A 151 -28.33 -9.36 0.35
N ALA A 152 -29.56 -9.87 0.41
CA ALA A 152 -30.05 -10.85 -0.58
C ALA A 152 -30.09 -10.30 -2.01
N ALA A 153 -30.09 -9.02 -2.24
CA ALA A 153 -30.12 -8.38 -3.56
C ALA A 153 -28.70 -8.07 -4.12
N ALA A 154 -27.66 -8.28 -3.33
CA ALA A 154 -26.29 -7.92 -3.69
C ALA A 154 -25.74 -8.61 -4.96
N LEU A 155 -26.22 -9.83 -5.27
CA LEU A 155 -25.85 -10.56 -6.46
C LEU A 155 -26.99 -10.56 -7.49
N ALA A 156 -26.69 -10.24 -8.73
CA ALA A 156 -27.60 -10.44 -9.86
C ALA A 156 -27.94 -11.92 -10.03
N PRO A 157 -29.10 -12.28 -10.61
CA PRO A 157 -29.52 -13.67 -10.76
C PRO A 157 -28.50 -14.58 -11.47
N ALA A 158 -27.80 -14.08 -12.48
CA ALA A 158 -26.74 -14.84 -13.18
C ALA A 158 -25.54 -15.12 -12.24
N ALA A 159 -25.13 -14.15 -11.43
CA ALA A 159 -24.03 -14.32 -10.48
C ALA A 159 -24.40 -15.31 -9.35
N ARG A 160 -25.66 -15.34 -8.92
CA ARG A 160 -26.16 -16.34 -7.96
C ARG A 160 -26.10 -17.76 -8.53
N ARG A 161 -26.51 -17.94 -9.80
CA ARG A 161 -26.40 -19.26 -10.45
C ARG A 161 -24.93 -19.68 -10.56
N GLY A 162 -24.02 -18.73 -10.93
CA GLY A 162 -22.59 -19.00 -10.96
C GLY A 162 -22.01 -19.38 -9.60
N GLN A 163 -22.45 -18.71 -8.52
CA GLN A 163 -22.07 -19.05 -7.16
C GLN A 163 -22.50 -20.48 -6.78
N ALA A 164 -23.76 -20.84 -7.09
CA ALA A 164 -24.27 -22.18 -6.80
C ALA A 164 -23.45 -23.26 -7.52
N LEU A 165 -23.17 -23.06 -8.81
CA LEU A 165 -22.31 -23.96 -9.61
C LEU A 165 -20.90 -24.05 -9.06
N PHE A 166 -20.30 -22.93 -8.63
CA PHE A 166 -18.95 -22.93 -8.05
C PHE A 166 -18.88 -23.74 -6.77
N VAL A 167 -19.90 -23.63 -5.89
CA VAL A 167 -19.97 -24.40 -4.65
C VAL A 167 -20.25 -25.88 -4.91
N GLU A 168 -21.08 -26.20 -5.90
CA GLU A 168 -21.46 -27.59 -6.24
C GLU A 168 -20.33 -28.35 -6.93
N LEU A 169 -19.56 -27.68 -7.79
CA LEU A 169 -18.53 -28.33 -8.60
C LEU A 169 -17.13 -28.27 -7.97
N GLY A 170 -16.92 -27.52 -6.87
CA GLY A 170 -15.66 -27.41 -6.15
C GLY A 170 -14.69 -26.45 -6.73
#